data_31785603016d76951921e5adf09fb388
#
_entry.id   31785603016d76951921e5adf09fb388
#
_cell.length_a   1.000
_cell.length_b   1.000
_cell.length_c   1.000
_cell.angle_alpha   90.00
_cell.angle_beta   90.00
_cell.angle_gamma   90.00
#
_symmetry.space_group_name_H-M   'P 1'
#
loop_
_entity.id
_entity.type
_entity.pdbx_description
1 polymer ?
#
loop_
_entity_poly.entity_id
_entity_poly.type
_entity_poly.pdbx_seq_one_letter_code
_entity_poly.pdbx_strand_id
1 'polypeptide(L)'
;GKPIHNAIVWQDRRTAKECDRLRAAGKAPLIRRKTGLVLDAYFSATKIAWLLKNVKGARAKARAGKLAFGTMDSWLIWKLTGGTTHVTDASNASRTMLYNLRTGDWDAELLKIFKVPRSVLPEVRGSSEVVGETTVFGKPIPIAGIAGDQQAALFGQCCTRPGMVKNTYGTGCFMLMQTGAKPMPSKNNLLTTVAWRIGGRTEFALEGSIFIAGAVTQWLRDGLNFFKSAAEIEKLAASVPDNGGVYLVPAFAGLGAPHWDQHARGILCGLTRGATKAH
;
A
#
# COMPACT_ATOMS: atom_id res chain seq x y z
N GLY A 1 -12.45 -19.62 6.14
CA GLY A 1 -11.93 -18.90 7.24
C GLY A 1 -12.85 -17.83 7.79
N LYS A 2 -12.92 -17.75 9.11
CA LYS A 2 -13.59 -16.64 9.79
C LYS A 2 -12.56 -15.57 10.14
N PRO A 3 -12.80 -14.27 9.85
CA PRO A 3 -11.93 -13.20 10.31
C PRO A 3 -11.80 -13.21 11.84
N ILE A 4 -10.59 -12.99 12.34
CA ILE A 4 -10.32 -12.91 13.79
C ILE A 4 -10.30 -11.47 14.30
N HIS A 5 -10.28 -10.51 13.39
CA HIS A 5 -10.25 -9.07 13.63
C HIS A 5 -10.69 -8.34 12.36
N ASN A 6 -11.14 -7.08 12.48
CA ASN A 6 -11.38 -6.21 11.34
C ASN A 6 -10.07 -5.98 10.56
N ALA A 7 -10.18 -5.84 9.24
CA ALA A 7 -9.03 -5.51 8.40
C ALA A 7 -8.42 -4.16 8.81
N ILE A 8 -7.08 -4.13 8.89
CA ILE A 8 -6.35 -2.89 9.18
C ILE A 8 -5.97 -2.26 7.84
N VAL A 9 -6.55 -1.11 7.54
CA VAL A 9 -6.32 -0.40 6.28
C VAL A 9 -4.91 0.20 6.20
N TRP A 10 -4.46 0.54 4.99
CA TRP A 10 -3.13 1.08 4.73
C TRP A 10 -2.87 2.43 5.43
N GLN A 11 -3.90 3.26 5.62
CA GLN A 11 -3.82 4.56 6.28
C GLN A 11 -3.68 4.47 7.82
N ASP A 12 -3.97 3.30 8.40
CA ASP A 12 -3.92 3.12 9.86
C ASP A 12 -2.50 3.18 10.39
N ARG A 13 -2.25 4.08 11.33
CA ARG A 13 -0.95 4.37 11.93
C ARG A 13 -0.71 3.73 13.30
N ARG A 14 -1.57 2.78 13.75
CA ARG A 14 -1.45 2.15 15.07
C ARG A 14 -0.10 1.48 15.34
N THR A 15 0.64 1.12 14.30
CA THR A 15 1.95 0.47 14.42
C THR A 15 3.13 1.43 14.23
N ALA A 16 2.91 2.75 14.18
CA ALA A 16 3.95 3.76 14.02
C ALA A 16 5.06 3.63 15.07
N LYS A 17 4.69 3.47 16.35
CA LYS A 17 5.65 3.27 17.46
C LYS A 17 6.54 2.04 17.27
N GLU A 18 6.02 0.97 16.66
CA GLU A 18 6.82 -0.22 16.37
C GLU A 18 7.82 0.04 15.22
N CYS A 19 7.42 0.83 14.23
CA CYS A 19 8.35 1.28 13.18
C CYS A 19 9.48 2.13 13.78
N ASP A 20 9.17 3.05 14.71
CA ASP A 20 10.17 3.87 15.38
C ASP A 20 11.14 3.02 16.22
N ARG A 21 10.62 2.04 16.96
CA ARG A 21 11.42 1.08 17.73
C ARG A 21 12.39 0.30 16.83
N LEU A 22 11.91 -0.18 15.70
CA LEU A 22 12.75 -0.93 14.74
C LEU A 22 13.77 -0.02 14.05
N ARG A 23 13.43 1.23 13.81
CA ARG A 23 14.35 2.25 13.24
C ARG A 23 15.46 2.56 14.23
N ALA A 24 15.12 2.80 15.50
CA ALA A 24 16.10 2.99 16.58
C ALA A 24 17.00 1.77 16.79
N ALA A 25 16.49 0.55 16.53
CA ALA A 25 17.26 -0.69 16.55
C ALA A 25 18.10 -0.92 15.27
N GLY A 26 18.22 0.04 14.37
CA GLY A 26 19.05 -0.01 13.17
C GLY A 26 18.54 -0.99 12.09
N LYS A 27 17.24 -1.37 12.10
CA LYS A 27 16.70 -2.37 11.16
C LYS A 27 16.29 -1.80 9.80
N ALA A 28 16.10 -0.48 9.71
CA ALA A 28 15.59 0.18 8.48
C ALA A 28 16.46 -0.07 7.24
N PRO A 29 17.81 0.02 7.27
CA PRO A 29 18.64 -0.24 6.08
C PRO A 29 18.52 -1.68 5.57
N LEU A 30 18.45 -2.66 6.47
CA LEU A 30 18.28 -4.08 6.10
C LEU A 30 16.93 -4.31 5.41
N ILE A 31 15.85 -3.79 6.02
CA ILE A 31 14.49 -3.91 5.47
C ILE A 31 14.45 -3.29 4.07
N ARG A 32 14.95 -2.05 3.93
CA ARG A 32 14.98 -1.36 2.63
C ARG A 32 15.76 -2.14 1.57
N ARG A 33 16.93 -2.67 1.90
CA ARG A 33 17.77 -3.44 0.97
C ARG A 33 17.08 -4.70 0.47
N LYS A 34 16.33 -5.40 1.33
CA LYS A 34 15.64 -6.65 0.98
C LYS A 34 14.33 -6.43 0.27
N THR A 35 13.56 -5.44 0.70
CA THR A 35 12.17 -5.25 0.27
C THR A 35 11.96 -4.11 -0.71
N GLY A 36 12.94 -3.20 -0.85
CA GLY A 36 12.77 -1.95 -1.58
C GLY A 36 11.88 -0.91 -0.88
N LEU A 37 11.33 -1.26 0.28
CA LEU A 37 10.38 -0.43 1.03
C LEU A 37 11.07 0.33 2.16
N VAL A 38 10.51 1.46 2.53
CA VAL A 38 10.86 2.15 3.78
C VAL A 38 10.16 1.48 4.96
N LEU A 39 10.72 1.63 6.15
CA LEU A 39 10.09 1.14 7.38
C LEU A 39 8.98 2.11 7.81
N ASP A 40 7.75 1.80 7.43
CA ASP A 40 6.57 2.61 7.69
C ASP A 40 5.35 1.74 8.05
N ALA A 41 4.43 2.29 8.86
CA ALA A 41 3.18 1.65 9.23
C ALA A 41 2.20 1.45 8.05
N TYR A 42 2.49 2.02 6.88
CA TYR A 42 1.78 1.81 5.63
C TYR A 42 1.70 0.32 5.24
N PHE A 43 2.78 -0.42 5.46
CA PHE A 43 2.95 -1.80 5.02
C PHE A 43 2.47 -2.84 6.03
N SER A 44 2.32 -4.11 5.59
CA SER A 44 1.61 -5.14 6.34
C SER A 44 2.36 -5.72 7.54
N ALA A 45 3.69 -5.86 7.49
CA ALA A 45 4.45 -6.64 8.48
C ALA A 45 4.21 -6.25 9.93
N THR A 46 4.23 -4.94 10.24
CA THR A 46 3.98 -4.44 11.60
C THR A 46 2.52 -4.64 12.04
N LYS A 47 1.57 -4.60 11.10
CA LYS A 47 0.14 -4.83 11.33
C LYS A 47 -0.13 -6.31 11.64
N ILE A 48 0.51 -7.23 10.90
CA ILE A 48 0.44 -8.66 11.20
C ILE A 48 1.01 -8.93 12.59
N ALA A 49 2.18 -8.38 12.91
CA ALA A 49 2.80 -8.50 14.23
C ALA A 49 1.89 -7.98 15.34
N TRP A 50 1.22 -6.85 15.10
CA TRP A 50 0.25 -6.25 16.02
C TRP A 50 -0.96 -7.17 16.25
N LEU A 51 -1.55 -7.70 15.19
CA LEU A 51 -2.67 -8.66 15.28
C LEU A 51 -2.28 -9.90 16.07
N LEU A 52 -1.13 -10.49 15.77
CA LEU A 52 -0.62 -11.67 16.48
C LEU A 52 -0.34 -11.41 17.95
N LYS A 53 -0.06 -10.16 18.34
CA LYS A 53 0.19 -9.76 19.72
C LYS A 53 -1.11 -9.44 20.48
N ASN A 54 -2.04 -8.73 19.84
CA ASN A 54 -3.16 -8.09 20.52
C ASN A 54 -4.48 -8.87 20.43
N VAL A 55 -4.62 -9.77 19.44
CA VAL A 55 -5.82 -10.62 19.34
C VAL A 55 -5.64 -11.87 20.16
N LYS A 56 -6.54 -12.10 21.12
CA LYS A 56 -6.50 -13.24 22.04
C LYS A 56 -6.40 -14.57 21.28
N GLY A 57 -5.38 -15.35 21.60
CA GLY A 57 -5.15 -16.68 21.02
C GLY A 57 -4.57 -16.68 19.59
N ALA A 58 -4.41 -15.51 18.93
CA ALA A 58 -3.91 -15.44 17.54
C ALA A 58 -2.53 -16.07 17.41
N ARG A 59 -1.60 -15.78 18.31
CA ARG A 59 -0.23 -16.34 18.26
C ARG A 59 -0.20 -17.85 18.43
N ALA A 60 -1.04 -18.40 19.31
CA ALA A 60 -1.15 -19.85 19.48
C ALA A 60 -1.73 -20.53 18.22
N LYS A 61 -2.79 -19.95 17.65
CA LYS A 61 -3.38 -20.42 16.39
C LYS A 61 -2.38 -20.36 15.23
N ALA A 62 -1.59 -19.29 15.14
CA ALA A 62 -0.56 -19.14 14.12
C ALA A 62 0.53 -20.23 14.24
N ARG A 63 1.01 -20.53 15.47
CA ARG A 63 1.98 -21.61 15.71
C ARG A 63 1.42 -22.99 15.38
N ALA A 64 0.13 -23.19 15.61
CA ALA A 64 -0.57 -24.44 15.31
C ALA A 64 -0.99 -24.58 13.83
N GLY A 65 -0.60 -23.63 12.94
CA GLY A 65 -0.99 -23.65 11.52
C GLY A 65 -2.50 -23.41 11.27
N LYS A 66 -3.23 -22.87 12.27
CA LYS A 66 -4.68 -22.65 12.22
C LYS A 66 -5.05 -21.19 11.93
N LEU A 67 -4.12 -20.41 11.45
CA LEU A 67 -4.32 -18.99 11.13
C LEU A 67 -3.68 -18.68 9.80
N ALA A 68 -4.41 -17.99 8.92
CA ALA A 68 -3.93 -17.49 7.65
C ALA A 68 -3.96 -15.95 7.65
N PHE A 69 -2.96 -15.35 7.04
CA PHE A 69 -2.91 -13.94 6.68
C PHE A 69 -3.17 -13.81 5.18
N GLY A 70 -3.80 -12.72 4.78
CA GLY A 70 -3.92 -12.33 3.37
C GLY A 70 -4.01 -10.82 3.23
N THR A 71 -3.46 -10.31 2.15
CA THR A 71 -3.86 -9.06 1.55
C THR A 71 -5.23 -9.24 0.88
N MET A 72 -5.83 -8.20 0.33
CA MET A 72 -7.21 -8.28 -0.19
C MET A 72 -7.37 -9.32 -1.30
N ASP A 73 -6.36 -9.48 -2.14
CA ASP A 73 -6.29 -10.50 -3.19
C ASP A 73 -6.41 -11.93 -2.62
N SER A 74 -5.60 -12.26 -1.61
CA SER A 74 -5.66 -13.57 -0.94
C SER A 74 -7.03 -13.84 -0.32
N TRP A 75 -7.64 -12.82 0.28
CA TRP A 75 -8.99 -12.94 0.85
C TRP A 75 -10.04 -13.18 -0.23
N LEU A 76 -9.98 -12.44 -1.34
CA LEU A 76 -10.91 -12.60 -2.46
C LEU A 76 -10.78 -14.00 -3.09
N ILE A 77 -9.56 -14.46 -3.36
CA ILE A 77 -9.29 -15.78 -3.91
C ILE A 77 -9.81 -16.86 -2.94
N TRP A 78 -9.51 -16.74 -1.65
CA TRP A 78 -10.03 -17.66 -0.64
C TRP A 78 -11.55 -17.75 -0.68
N LYS A 79 -12.26 -16.62 -0.81
CA LYS A 79 -13.74 -16.61 -0.90
C LYS A 79 -14.24 -17.17 -2.22
N LEU A 80 -13.62 -16.82 -3.33
CA LEU A 80 -14.00 -17.26 -4.66
C LEU A 80 -13.78 -18.78 -4.88
N THR A 81 -12.76 -19.34 -4.23
CA THR A 81 -12.42 -20.79 -4.32
C THR A 81 -13.08 -21.63 -3.22
N GLY A 82 -14.03 -21.08 -2.48
CA GLY A 82 -14.68 -21.83 -1.39
C GLY A 82 -13.75 -22.20 -0.23
N GLY A 83 -12.61 -21.53 -0.08
CA GLY A 83 -11.66 -21.76 1.01
C GLY A 83 -10.62 -22.84 0.73
N THR A 84 -10.34 -23.13 -0.53
CA THR A 84 -9.35 -24.15 -0.92
C THR A 84 -7.98 -23.57 -1.30
N THR A 85 -7.91 -22.28 -1.73
CA THR A 85 -6.69 -21.68 -2.27
C THR A 85 -6.25 -20.49 -1.42
N HIS A 86 -5.03 -20.56 -0.88
CA HIS A 86 -4.41 -19.51 -0.06
C HIS A 86 -3.13 -19.00 -0.73
N VAL A 87 -3.28 -18.08 -1.67
CA VAL A 87 -2.20 -17.53 -2.50
C VAL A 87 -2.23 -16.02 -2.51
N THR A 88 -1.14 -15.40 -2.92
CA THR A 88 -1.00 -14.00 -3.32
C THR A 88 -0.08 -13.93 -4.53
N ASP A 89 -0.05 -12.80 -5.24
CA ASP A 89 0.94 -12.61 -6.29
C ASP A 89 2.18 -11.85 -5.79
N ALA A 90 3.24 -11.86 -6.61
CA ALA A 90 4.49 -11.17 -6.29
C ALA A 90 4.32 -9.67 -6.08
N SER A 91 3.39 -9.02 -6.79
CA SER A 91 3.15 -7.57 -6.66
C SER A 91 2.54 -7.22 -5.31
N ASN A 92 1.50 -7.95 -4.86
CA ASN A 92 0.91 -7.80 -3.53
C ASN A 92 1.89 -8.22 -2.41
N ALA A 93 2.60 -9.34 -2.57
CA ALA A 93 3.60 -9.79 -1.61
C ALA A 93 4.68 -8.73 -1.37
N SER A 94 5.12 -8.04 -2.43
CA SER A 94 6.13 -6.98 -2.34
C SER A 94 5.71 -5.77 -1.49
N ARG A 95 4.40 -5.64 -1.16
CA ARG A 95 3.88 -4.56 -0.30
C ARG A 95 3.87 -4.88 1.19
N THR A 96 4.39 -6.03 1.59
CA THR A 96 4.22 -6.51 2.98
C THR A 96 5.37 -6.19 3.93
N MET A 97 6.55 -5.78 3.43
CA MET A 97 7.84 -5.76 4.15
C MET A 97 8.34 -7.14 4.60
N LEU A 98 7.79 -8.22 4.06
CA LEU A 98 8.20 -9.61 4.36
C LEU A 98 8.77 -10.33 3.14
N TYR A 99 8.55 -9.77 1.95
CA TYR A 99 8.98 -10.31 0.67
C TYR A 99 10.34 -9.76 0.27
N ASN A 100 11.24 -10.63 -0.19
CA ASN A 100 12.57 -10.24 -0.66
C ASN A 100 12.57 -10.12 -2.18
N LEU A 101 12.84 -8.91 -2.69
CA LEU A 101 12.86 -8.62 -4.13
C LEU A 101 13.89 -9.44 -4.92
N ARG A 102 14.96 -9.93 -4.29
CA ARG A 102 16.02 -10.70 -4.95
C ARG A 102 15.70 -12.17 -5.06
N THR A 103 15.14 -12.76 -4.00
CA THR A 103 14.80 -14.19 -3.97
C THR A 103 13.42 -14.47 -4.54
N GLY A 104 12.55 -13.46 -4.60
CA GLY A 104 11.20 -13.60 -5.14
C GLY A 104 10.24 -14.36 -4.22
N ASP A 105 10.51 -14.40 -2.89
CA ASP A 105 9.68 -15.08 -1.90
C ASP A 105 9.82 -14.41 -0.53
N TRP A 106 9.11 -14.95 0.47
CA TRP A 106 9.15 -14.53 1.87
C TRP A 106 10.55 -14.71 2.47
N ASP A 107 11.04 -13.70 3.16
CA ASP A 107 12.41 -13.66 3.70
C ASP A 107 12.45 -14.08 5.17
N ALA A 108 13.20 -15.13 5.48
CA ALA A 108 13.29 -15.70 6.84
C ALA A 108 13.81 -14.68 7.88
N GLU A 109 14.75 -13.79 7.51
CA GLU A 109 15.27 -12.78 8.43
C GLU A 109 14.23 -11.69 8.71
N LEU A 110 13.47 -11.26 7.70
CA LEU A 110 12.35 -10.33 7.89
C LEU A 110 11.26 -10.95 8.75
N LEU A 111 10.90 -12.21 8.51
CA LEU A 111 9.94 -12.94 9.34
C LEU A 111 10.37 -12.98 10.80
N LYS A 112 11.66 -13.19 11.06
CA LYS A 112 12.24 -13.17 12.43
C LYS A 112 12.16 -11.77 13.04
N ILE A 113 12.52 -10.72 12.30
CA ILE A 113 12.47 -9.32 12.77
C ILE A 113 11.05 -8.95 13.19
N PHE A 114 10.05 -9.22 12.34
CA PHE A 114 8.66 -8.89 12.61
C PHE A 114 7.93 -9.94 13.46
N LYS A 115 8.59 -11.06 13.79
CA LYS A 115 8.02 -12.19 14.57
C LYS A 115 6.75 -12.75 13.93
N VAL A 116 6.74 -12.88 12.60
CA VAL A 116 5.65 -13.46 11.82
C VAL A 116 6.00 -14.89 11.43
N PRO A 117 5.20 -15.91 11.81
CA PRO A 117 5.42 -17.28 11.39
C PRO A 117 5.21 -17.45 9.87
N ARG A 118 6.08 -18.21 9.20
CA ARG A 118 5.91 -18.51 7.76
C ARG A 118 4.58 -19.19 7.46
N SER A 119 4.10 -20.01 8.39
CA SER A 119 2.86 -20.80 8.25
C SER A 119 1.59 -19.98 8.10
N VAL A 120 1.60 -18.68 8.44
CA VAL A 120 0.42 -17.81 8.26
C VAL A 120 0.38 -17.16 6.88
N LEU A 121 1.47 -17.19 6.12
CA LEU A 121 1.61 -16.47 4.86
C LEU A 121 1.15 -17.32 3.68
N PRO A 122 0.49 -16.70 2.67
CA PRO A 122 0.09 -17.39 1.45
C PRO A 122 1.28 -17.84 0.61
N GLU A 123 1.06 -18.73 -0.34
CA GLU A 123 2.02 -19.03 -1.39
C GLU A 123 2.10 -17.84 -2.36
N VAL A 124 3.33 -17.51 -2.80
CA VAL A 124 3.55 -16.41 -3.75
C VAL A 124 3.54 -16.95 -5.18
N ARG A 125 2.57 -16.53 -5.96
CA ARG A 125 2.35 -16.94 -7.35
C ARG A 125 2.73 -15.83 -8.34
N GLY A 126 2.69 -16.15 -9.64
CA GLY A 126 2.78 -15.17 -10.72
C GLY A 126 1.56 -14.26 -10.78
N SER A 127 1.71 -13.11 -11.44
CA SER A 127 0.58 -12.17 -11.62
C SER A 127 -0.38 -12.61 -12.72
N SER A 128 0.06 -13.50 -13.61
CA SER A 128 -0.73 -14.05 -14.73
C SER A 128 -0.51 -15.56 -14.82
N GLU A 129 -1.26 -16.30 -14.04
CA GLU A 129 -1.33 -17.76 -14.06
C GLU A 129 -2.64 -18.24 -13.40
N VAL A 130 -3.13 -19.41 -13.79
CA VAL A 130 -4.31 -19.99 -13.16
C VAL A 130 -3.96 -20.47 -11.76
N VAL A 131 -4.59 -19.90 -10.74
CA VAL A 131 -4.35 -20.21 -9.33
C VAL A 131 -5.50 -21.00 -8.69
N GLY A 132 -6.62 -21.11 -9.37
CA GLY A 132 -7.79 -21.83 -8.93
C GLY A 132 -8.99 -21.53 -9.82
N GLU A 133 -10.14 -22.05 -9.45
CA GLU A 133 -11.42 -21.81 -10.14
C GLU A 133 -12.48 -21.32 -9.17
N THR A 134 -13.42 -20.56 -9.67
CA THR A 134 -14.63 -20.16 -8.94
C THR A 134 -15.87 -20.64 -9.64
N THR A 135 -16.86 -21.08 -8.87
CA THR A 135 -18.21 -21.47 -9.35
C THR A 135 -19.28 -20.50 -8.85
N VAL A 136 -18.89 -19.42 -8.18
CA VAL A 136 -19.82 -18.44 -7.56
C VAL A 136 -20.78 -17.82 -8.59
N PHE A 137 -20.38 -17.79 -9.86
CA PHE A 137 -21.18 -17.24 -10.97
C PHE A 137 -21.92 -18.33 -11.78
N GLY A 138 -22.06 -19.53 -11.26
CA GLY A 138 -22.83 -20.64 -11.85
C GLY A 138 -22.01 -21.63 -12.67
N LYS A 139 -20.98 -21.18 -13.41
CA LYS A 139 -20.07 -22.07 -14.17
C LYS A 139 -18.65 -21.92 -13.62
N PRO A 140 -17.80 -22.96 -13.75
CA PRO A 140 -16.39 -22.86 -13.41
C PRO A 140 -15.71 -21.78 -14.27
N ILE A 141 -15.07 -20.81 -13.58
CA ILE A 141 -14.30 -19.74 -14.20
C ILE A 141 -12.90 -19.77 -13.58
N PRO A 142 -11.82 -19.90 -14.38
CA PRO A 142 -10.46 -19.87 -13.86
C PRO A 142 -10.11 -18.48 -13.32
N ILE A 143 -9.44 -18.44 -12.15
CA ILE A 143 -8.83 -17.24 -11.59
C ILE A 143 -7.40 -17.19 -12.12
N ALA A 144 -7.14 -16.35 -13.12
CA ALA A 144 -5.91 -16.35 -13.90
C ALA A 144 -5.09 -15.06 -13.80
N GLY A 145 -5.54 -14.07 -13.05
CA GLY A 145 -4.86 -12.80 -12.87
C GLY A 145 -4.96 -12.28 -11.45
N ILE A 146 -3.82 -11.89 -10.88
CA ILE A 146 -3.71 -11.29 -9.54
C ILE A 146 -2.71 -10.14 -9.63
N ALA A 147 -3.09 -8.95 -9.18
CA ALA A 147 -2.16 -7.83 -9.10
C ALA A 147 -2.59 -6.86 -7.98
N GLY A 148 -1.62 -6.18 -7.37
CA GLY A 148 -1.91 -5.01 -6.56
C GLY A 148 -2.55 -3.91 -7.42
N ASP A 149 -3.45 -3.11 -6.85
CA ASP A 149 -4.22 -2.10 -7.59
C ASP A 149 -3.35 -1.12 -8.38
N GLN A 150 -2.24 -0.69 -7.80
CA GLN A 150 -1.32 0.25 -8.44
C GLN A 150 -0.52 -0.42 -9.57
N GLN A 151 -0.17 -1.69 -9.40
CA GLN A 151 0.50 -2.51 -10.41
C GLN A 151 -0.46 -2.87 -11.55
N ALA A 152 -1.69 -3.20 -11.23
CA ALA A 152 -2.74 -3.41 -12.23
C ALA A 152 -2.98 -2.15 -13.07
N ALA A 153 -2.99 -0.97 -12.42
CA ALA A 153 -3.10 0.31 -13.13
C ALA A 153 -1.87 0.59 -14.02
N LEU A 154 -0.65 0.27 -13.56
CA LEU A 154 0.57 0.41 -14.37
C LEU A 154 0.48 -0.44 -15.65
N PHE A 155 0.07 -1.71 -15.51
CA PHE A 155 -0.12 -2.62 -16.62
C PHE A 155 -1.27 -2.18 -17.54
N GLY A 156 -2.43 -1.84 -16.95
CA GLY A 156 -3.62 -1.43 -17.68
C GLY A 156 -3.46 -0.13 -18.46
N GLN A 157 -2.56 0.77 -18.03
CA GLN A 157 -2.14 1.97 -18.78
C GLN A 157 -1.04 1.67 -19.79
N CYS A 158 -0.78 0.38 -20.08
CA CYS A 158 0.24 -0.06 -21.03
C CYS A 158 1.66 0.45 -20.73
N CYS A 159 1.98 0.74 -19.48
CA CYS A 159 3.32 1.15 -19.06
C CYS A 159 4.24 -0.07 -18.94
N THR A 160 4.47 -0.76 -20.07
CA THR A 160 5.16 -2.05 -20.15
C THR A 160 6.65 -1.96 -20.49
N ARG A 161 7.17 -0.75 -20.72
CA ARG A 161 8.60 -0.52 -21.02
C ARG A 161 9.27 0.34 -19.96
N PRO A 162 10.56 0.12 -19.67
CA PRO A 162 11.31 0.96 -18.75
C PRO A 162 11.20 2.45 -19.06
N GLY A 163 10.97 3.26 -18.04
CA GLY A 163 10.77 4.71 -18.14
C GLY A 163 9.32 5.15 -18.33
N MET A 164 8.40 4.23 -18.68
CA MET A 164 6.97 4.58 -18.75
C MET A 164 6.39 4.76 -17.36
N VAL A 165 5.57 5.79 -17.21
CA VAL A 165 5.01 6.24 -15.92
C VAL A 165 3.50 6.34 -16.01
N LYS A 166 2.82 5.86 -14.98
CA LYS A 166 1.40 6.18 -14.72
C LYS A 166 1.29 6.98 -13.43
N ASN A 167 0.28 7.81 -13.30
CA ASN A 167 -0.11 8.43 -12.04
C ASN A 167 -1.61 8.25 -11.81
N THR A 168 -1.97 7.68 -10.68
CA THR A 168 -3.38 7.53 -10.26
C THR A 168 -3.72 8.66 -9.32
N TYR A 169 -4.71 9.47 -9.70
CA TYR A 169 -5.29 10.52 -8.88
C TYR A 169 -6.59 9.99 -8.24
N GLY A 170 -6.58 9.78 -6.95
CA GLY A 170 -7.74 9.31 -6.17
C GLY A 170 -7.75 9.94 -4.78
N THR A 171 -8.06 9.17 -3.74
CA THR A 171 -7.92 9.59 -2.33
C THR A 171 -6.53 10.13 -2.05
N GLY A 172 -5.50 9.41 -2.52
CA GLY A 172 -4.11 9.85 -2.64
C GLY A 172 -3.69 9.89 -4.11
N CYS A 173 -2.41 10.23 -4.36
CA CYS A 173 -1.78 10.08 -5.67
C CYS A 173 -0.66 9.05 -5.61
N PHE A 174 -0.66 8.14 -6.58
CA PHE A 174 0.32 7.06 -6.64
C PHE A 174 0.93 7.00 -8.03
N MET A 175 2.17 7.44 -8.12
CA MET A 175 2.94 7.44 -9.34
C MET A 175 3.83 6.19 -9.38
N LEU A 176 3.74 5.40 -10.43
CA LEU A 176 4.61 4.26 -10.66
C LEU A 176 5.33 4.41 -12.00
N MET A 177 6.64 4.17 -11.97
CA MET A 177 7.49 4.10 -13.16
C MET A 177 8.02 2.69 -13.32
N GLN A 178 7.75 2.06 -14.45
CA GLN A 178 8.32 0.76 -14.82
C GLN A 178 9.83 0.89 -14.98
N THR A 179 10.62 -0.04 -14.38
CA THR A 179 12.10 0.03 -14.35
C THR A 179 12.79 -1.19 -14.99
N GLY A 180 12.03 -2.15 -15.52
CA GLY A 180 12.56 -3.36 -16.15
C GLY A 180 12.85 -4.51 -15.18
N ALA A 181 13.70 -5.43 -15.61
CA ALA A 181 13.95 -6.71 -14.93
C ALA A 181 14.88 -6.61 -13.70
N LYS A 182 15.37 -5.44 -13.36
CA LYS A 182 16.24 -5.25 -12.19
C LYS A 182 15.62 -4.26 -11.20
N PRO A 183 15.59 -4.59 -9.90
CA PRO A 183 15.12 -3.66 -8.90
C PRO A 183 16.05 -2.43 -8.85
N MET A 184 15.49 -1.25 -8.97
CA MET A 184 16.22 0.01 -8.97
C MET A 184 16.09 0.69 -7.60
N PRO A 185 17.16 0.83 -6.81
CA PRO A 185 17.11 1.57 -5.56
C PRO A 185 17.02 3.08 -5.83
N SER A 186 16.10 3.75 -5.16
CA SER A 186 15.95 5.20 -5.26
C SER A 186 16.88 5.93 -4.29
N LYS A 187 17.53 7.00 -4.78
CA LYS A 187 18.29 7.97 -3.95
C LYS A 187 17.37 9.02 -3.31
N ASN A 188 16.13 9.15 -3.79
CA ASN A 188 15.15 10.16 -3.39
C ASN A 188 14.00 9.58 -2.56
N ASN A 189 14.25 8.52 -1.81
CA ASN A 189 13.26 7.87 -0.95
C ASN A 189 11.98 7.38 -1.65
N LEU A 190 12.01 7.13 -2.97
CA LEU A 190 10.95 6.39 -3.63
C LEU A 190 11.05 4.91 -3.24
N LEU A 191 9.92 4.21 -3.33
CA LEU A 191 9.87 2.77 -3.11
C LEU A 191 10.30 2.01 -4.37
N THR A 192 10.93 0.84 -4.16
CA THR A 192 11.09 -0.16 -5.23
C THR A 192 10.11 -1.30 -4.93
N THR A 193 9.34 -1.70 -5.92
CA THR A 193 8.30 -2.72 -5.78
C THR A 193 8.31 -3.65 -7.00
N VAL A 194 7.72 -4.83 -6.89
CA VAL A 194 7.43 -5.65 -8.06
C VAL A 194 6.31 -4.98 -8.86
N ALA A 195 6.51 -4.83 -10.17
CA ALA A 195 5.47 -4.40 -11.10
C ALA A 195 4.54 -5.58 -11.42
N TRP A 196 5.11 -6.70 -11.85
CA TRP A 196 4.43 -7.98 -12.09
C TRP A 196 5.44 -9.13 -12.18
N ARG A 197 4.93 -10.35 -12.08
CA ARG A 197 5.66 -11.57 -12.40
C ARG A 197 4.84 -12.39 -13.41
N ILE A 198 5.27 -12.43 -14.65
CA ILE A 198 4.57 -13.09 -15.77
C ILE A 198 5.54 -14.02 -16.49
N GLY A 199 5.12 -15.28 -16.73
CA GLY A 199 5.94 -16.28 -17.40
C GLY A 199 7.30 -16.52 -16.73
N GLY A 200 7.35 -16.46 -15.38
CA GLY A 200 8.58 -16.60 -14.60
C GLY A 200 9.49 -15.37 -14.58
N ARG A 201 9.19 -14.32 -15.35
CA ARG A 201 9.95 -13.07 -15.38
C ARG A 201 9.35 -12.07 -14.38
N THR A 202 10.19 -11.50 -13.53
CA THR A 202 9.80 -10.43 -12.61
C THR A 202 10.27 -9.09 -13.16
N GLU A 203 9.36 -8.13 -13.23
CA GLU A 203 9.66 -6.74 -13.54
C GLU A 203 9.35 -5.86 -12.34
N PHE A 204 10.02 -4.71 -12.26
CA PHE A 204 10.01 -3.84 -11.10
C PHE A 204 9.52 -2.44 -11.46
N ALA A 205 9.11 -1.70 -10.45
CA ALA A 205 8.74 -0.31 -10.57
C ALA A 205 9.30 0.53 -9.42
N LEU A 206 9.55 1.81 -9.68
CA LEU A 206 9.69 2.84 -8.66
C LEU A 206 8.32 3.44 -8.37
N GLU A 207 8.06 3.74 -7.10
CA GLU A 207 6.80 4.33 -6.66
C GLU A 207 7.01 5.55 -5.78
N GLY A 208 6.28 6.62 -6.11
CA GLY A 208 6.05 7.79 -5.27
C GLY A 208 4.61 7.79 -4.77
N SER A 209 4.42 7.87 -3.45
CA SER A 209 3.10 7.80 -2.81
C SER A 209 2.80 9.10 -2.07
N ILE A 210 1.72 9.78 -2.43
CA ILE A 210 1.13 10.93 -1.73
C ILE A 210 -0.19 10.47 -1.14
N PHE A 211 -0.28 10.43 0.20
CA PHE A 211 -1.39 9.76 0.89
C PHE A 211 -2.71 10.50 0.80
N ILE A 212 -2.68 11.82 0.70
CA ILE A 212 -3.87 12.68 0.66
C ILE A 212 -3.81 13.56 -0.58
N ALA A 213 -4.76 13.36 -1.49
CA ALA A 213 -4.98 14.17 -2.69
C ALA A 213 -6.48 14.52 -2.80
N GLY A 214 -7.28 13.77 -3.54
CA GLY A 214 -8.71 13.99 -3.63
C GLY A 214 -9.46 13.97 -2.28
N ALA A 215 -8.90 13.27 -1.30
CA ALA A 215 -9.45 13.28 0.06
C ALA A 215 -9.42 14.65 0.73
N VAL A 216 -8.49 15.56 0.35
CA VAL A 216 -8.50 16.93 0.88
C VAL A 216 -9.74 17.70 0.41
N THR A 217 -10.14 17.52 -0.84
CA THR A 217 -11.36 18.10 -1.39
C THR A 217 -12.60 17.64 -0.61
N GLN A 218 -12.71 16.34 -0.34
CA GLN A 218 -13.80 15.80 0.47
C GLN A 218 -13.79 16.39 1.88
N TRP A 219 -12.63 16.49 2.51
CA TRP A 219 -12.49 17.06 3.84
C TRP A 219 -12.86 18.55 3.89
N LEU A 220 -12.45 19.33 2.91
CA LEU A 220 -12.83 20.76 2.80
C LEU A 220 -14.35 20.92 2.65
N ARG A 221 -15.00 20.01 1.91
CA ARG A 221 -16.46 19.99 1.75
C ARG A 221 -17.15 19.54 3.03
N ASP A 222 -16.83 18.35 3.53
CA ASP A 222 -17.60 17.65 4.56
C ASP A 222 -17.16 18.05 5.98
N GLY A 223 -15.88 18.36 6.19
CA GLY A 223 -15.30 18.74 7.47
C GLY A 223 -15.36 20.25 7.74
N LEU A 224 -15.05 21.08 6.74
CA LEU A 224 -15.03 22.53 6.89
C LEU A 224 -16.24 23.24 6.25
N ASN A 225 -17.06 22.55 5.46
CA ASN A 225 -18.22 23.07 4.77
C ASN A 225 -17.91 24.29 3.86
N PHE A 226 -16.74 24.29 3.21
CA PHE A 226 -16.31 25.39 2.36
C PHE A 226 -17.15 25.50 1.07
N PHE A 227 -17.68 24.38 0.59
CA PHE A 227 -18.52 24.27 -0.59
C PHE A 227 -19.45 23.05 -0.47
N LYS A 228 -20.48 22.98 -1.33
CA LYS A 228 -21.47 21.88 -1.32
C LYS A 228 -21.11 20.74 -2.27
N SER A 229 -20.42 21.05 -3.35
CA SER A 229 -20.00 20.07 -4.37
C SER A 229 -18.58 20.33 -4.85
N ALA A 230 -17.89 19.28 -5.30
CA ALA A 230 -16.54 19.41 -5.85
C ALA A 230 -16.49 20.32 -7.10
N ALA A 231 -17.58 20.42 -7.86
CA ALA A 231 -17.67 21.29 -9.03
C ALA A 231 -17.60 22.80 -8.70
N GLU A 232 -17.83 23.17 -7.43
CA GLU A 232 -17.73 24.57 -7.01
C GLU A 232 -16.29 25.03 -6.82
N ILE A 233 -15.33 24.11 -6.67
CA ILE A 233 -13.92 24.43 -6.37
C ILE A 233 -13.29 25.27 -7.48
N GLU A 234 -13.51 24.87 -8.74
CA GLU A 234 -12.98 25.60 -9.89
C GLU A 234 -13.47 27.04 -9.92
N LYS A 235 -14.78 27.24 -9.68
CA LYS A 235 -15.38 28.59 -9.64
C LYS A 235 -14.83 29.44 -8.49
N LEU A 236 -14.63 28.81 -7.29
CA LEU A 236 -14.03 29.48 -6.14
C LEU A 236 -12.57 29.85 -6.43
N ALA A 237 -11.77 28.93 -6.92
CA ALA A 237 -10.37 29.19 -7.26
C ALA A 237 -10.23 30.26 -8.34
N ALA A 238 -11.09 30.27 -9.36
CA ALA A 238 -11.10 31.28 -10.43
C ALA A 238 -11.60 32.65 -9.98
N SER A 239 -12.21 32.78 -8.80
CA SER A 239 -12.75 34.06 -8.30
C SER A 239 -11.66 34.93 -7.62
N VAL A 240 -10.45 34.43 -7.46
CA VAL A 240 -9.31 35.16 -6.89
C VAL A 240 -8.12 35.07 -7.83
N PRO A 241 -7.22 36.09 -7.85
CA PRO A 241 -6.09 36.11 -8.78
C PRO A 241 -5.02 35.07 -8.45
N ASP A 242 -4.87 34.71 -7.17
CA ASP A 242 -3.90 33.75 -6.65
C ASP A 242 -4.36 33.18 -5.31
N ASN A 243 -3.53 32.39 -4.65
CA ASN A 243 -3.84 31.80 -3.35
C ASN A 243 -3.60 32.74 -2.15
N GLY A 244 -3.29 34.01 -2.36
CA GLY A 244 -3.05 35.00 -1.31
C GLY A 244 -1.95 34.60 -0.29
N GLY A 245 -1.03 33.71 -0.67
CA GLY A 245 0.00 33.15 0.22
C GLY A 245 -0.52 32.05 1.16
N VAL A 246 -1.75 31.57 0.98
CA VAL A 246 -2.33 30.47 1.78
C VAL A 246 -1.93 29.11 1.22
N TYR A 247 -1.41 28.24 2.09
CA TYR A 247 -1.03 26.87 1.73
C TYR A 247 -1.63 25.87 2.72
N LEU A 248 -2.13 24.75 2.17
CA LEU A 248 -2.58 23.61 2.94
C LEU A 248 -1.66 22.42 2.68
N VAL A 249 -1.02 21.91 3.74
CA VAL A 249 -0.30 20.62 3.71
C VAL A 249 -1.21 19.56 4.30
N PRO A 250 -1.83 18.68 3.49
CA PRO A 250 -2.85 17.75 3.97
C PRO A 250 -2.23 16.46 4.54
N ALA A 251 -1.34 16.56 5.51
CA ALA A 251 -0.67 15.41 6.13
C ALA A 251 -1.57 14.67 7.13
N PHE A 252 -2.85 14.41 6.81
CA PHE A 252 -3.82 13.82 7.73
C PHE A 252 -3.45 12.40 8.19
N ALA A 253 -2.76 11.65 7.34
CA ALA A 253 -2.23 10.32 7.63
C ALA A 253 -0.69 10.28 7.64
N GLY A 254 -0.03 11.41 7.92
CA GLY A 254 1.40 11.59 7.72
C GLY A 254 1.76 11.97 6.30
N LEU A 255 3.07 12.13 6.03
CA LEU A 255 3.62 12.38 4.71
C LEU A 255 4.16 11.08 4.12
N GLY A 256 3.89 10.85 2.83
CA GLY A 256 4.47 9.79 2.03
C GLY A 256 5.82 10.19 1.42
N ALA A 257 6.11 9.69 0.22
CA ALA A 257 7.34 10.00 -0.50
C ALA A 257 7.48 11.52 -0.76
N PRO A 258 8.68 12.08 -0.66
CA PRO A 258 9.96 11.46 -0.27
C PRO A 258 10.23 11.52 1.23
N HIS A 259 9.34 12.10 2.03
CA HIS A 259 9.56 12.45 3.45
C HIS A 259 9.42 11.26 4.40
N TRP A 260 8.39 10.44 4.20
CA TRP A 260 8.05 9.27 5.04
C TRP A 260 7.95 9.63 6.53
N ASP A 261 7.30 10.79 6.81
CA ASP A 261 7.02 11.24 8.17
C ASP A 261 5.61 10.79 8.60
N GLN A 262 5.54 9.73 9.37
CA GLN A 262 4.29 9.16 9.88
C GLN A 262 3.66 9.98 11.03
N HIS A 263 4.39 10.94 11.59
CA HIS A 263 3.94 11.81 12.67
C HIS A 263 3.47 13.19 12.20
N ALA A 264 3.81 13.58 10.96
CA ALA A 264 3.32 14.82 10.36
C ALA A 264 1.78 14.87 10.40
N ARG A 265 1.25 16.07 10.60
CA ARG A 265 -0.19 16.35 10.54
C ARG A 265 -0.44 17.53 9.62
N GLY A 266 -1.71 17.69 9.21
CA GLY A 266 -2.12 18.77 8.33
C GLY A 266 -1.84 20.15 8.93
N ILE A 267 -1.41 21.06 8.08
CA ILE A 267 -1.14 22.47 8.44
C ILE A 267 -1.81 23.35 7.39
N LEU A 268 -2.50 24.38 7.85
CA LEU A 268 -2.95 25.50 7.04
C LEU A 268 -2.16 26.73 7.48
N CYS A 269 -1.43 27.37 6.57
CA CYS A 269 -0.56 28.50 6.86
C CYS A 269 -0.72 29.64 5.85
N GLY A 270 -0.16 30.81 6.18
CA GLY A 270 -0.27 32.00 5.34
C GLY A 270 -1.58 32.77 5.46
N LEU A 271 -2.41 32.48 6.48
CA LEU A 271 -3.69 33.17 6.68
C LEU A 271 -3.49 34.63 7.09
N THR A 272 -4.19 35.51 6.40
CA THR A 272 -4.38 36.91 6.76
C THR A 272 -5.86 37.19 6.98
N ARG A 273 -6.21 38.38 7.47
CA ARG A 273 -7.63 38.77 7.62
C ARG A 273 -8.38 38.78 6.29
N GLY A 274 -7.67 38.99 5.17
CA GLY A 274 -8.27 38.98 3.82
C GLY A 274 -8.43 37.60 3.21
N ALA A 275 -7.86 36.54 3.83
CA ALA A 275 -7.98 35.20 3.32
C ALA A 275 -9.44 34.70 3.41
N THR A 276 -9.91 34.11 2.34
CA THR A 276 -11.26 33.52 2.23
C THR A 276 -11.16 32.06 1.82
N LYS A 277 -12.28 31.36 1.78
CA LYS A 277 -12.33 29.97 1.28
C LYS A 277 -11.89 29.81 -0.19
N ALA A 278 -11.86 30.90 -0.95
CA ALA A 278 -11.41 30.91 -2.35
C ALA A 278 -9.86 30.80 -2.45
N HIS A 279 -9.15 31.39 -1.50
CA HIS A 279 -7.69 31.31 -1.41
C HIS A 279 -7.24 29.91 -0.94
#